data_f2a28a8241a447efb1d2bcd12010c1ab
#
_entry.id   f2a28a8241a447efb1d2bcd12010c1ab
#
_cell.length_a   1.000
_cell.length_b   1.000
_cell.length_c   1.000
_cell.angle_alpha   90.00
_cell.angle_beta   90.00
_cell.angle_gamma   90.00
#
_symmetry.space_group_name_H-M   'P 1'
#
loop_
_entity.id
_entity.type
_entity.pdbx_description
1 polymer ?
#
loop_
_entity_poly.entity_id
_entity_poly.type
_entity_poly.pdbx_seq_one_letter_code
_entity_poly.pdbx_strand_id
1 'polypeptide(L)'
;MSAPAETDGTPVLEARKVTRRFGGLVAVREVDFEVGQRQIVGLIGPNGAGKTTFFNCITGLFAPSEGDVLFNGRRINGLPPDRITKLGIARTFQNLRLFANMTALENVLVGRHSRTREGVISSVVRGPRFRREETHSRERAMELLDFVGLRGKDGELARNLSYGDMRRLEIARALATEPKLVLLDEPTAGMNPQETARAAELVQRIRLEGLAIVVIEHDMKFLMGISDRVTVLDHGEKLAEGRPQEVQRDPKVIEAYLGKAAS
;
A
#
# COMPACT_ATOMS: atom_id res chain seq x y z
N MET A 1 -8.23 17.20 -23.11
CA MET A 1 -6.79 16.92 -23.19
C MET A 1 -6.13 17.69 -22.07
N SER A 2 -6.03 17.10 -20.87
CA SER A 2 -5.28 17.70 -19.77
C SER A 2 -3.87 17.12 -19.78
N ALA A 3 -2.87 18.02 -19.86
CA ALA A 3 -1.47 17.65 -19.75
C ALA A 3 -1.17 16.89 -18.45
N PRO A 4 -0.18 15.98 -18.42
CA PRO A 4 0.22 15.33 -17.21
C PRO A 4 0.68 16.40 -16.22
N ALA A 5 0.23 16.32 -14.98
CA ALA A 5 0.77 17.12 -13.90
C ALA A 5 2.27 16.78 -13.79
N GLU A 6 3.13 17.69 -14.27
CA GLU A 6 4.53 17.71 -13.92
C GLU A 6 4.58 17.79 -12.40
N THR A 7 5.11 16.75 -11.75
CA THR A 7 5.36 16.73 -10.32
C THR A 7 6.57 17.61 -10.05
N ASP A 8 6.33 18.92 -9.94
CA ASP A 8 7.32 19.89 -9.47
C ASP A 8 7.47 19.73 -7.95
N GLY A 9 8.27 18.76 -7.55
CA GLY A 9 8.51 18.46 -6.13
C GLY A 9 9.26 17.15 -5.91
N THR A 10 10.00 17.08 -4.80
CA THR A 10 10.67 15.86 -4.34
C THR A 10 9.66 14.69 -4.25
N PRO A 11 9.95 13.51 -4.87
CA PRO A 11 9.06 12.36 -4.81
C PRO A 11 8.83 11.91 -3.36
N VAL A 12 7.62 11.42 -3.09
CA VAL A 12 7.26 10.86 -1.77
C VAL A 12 8.07 9.60 -1.50
N LEU A 13 8.20 8.73 -2.52
CA LEU A 13 9.04 7.54 -2.48
C LEU A 13 9.96 7.52 -3.69
N GLU A 14 11.24 7.18 -3.45
CA GLU A 14 12.23 7.00 -4.49
C GLU A 14 13.07 5.75 -4.16
N ALA A 15 13.16 4.84 -5.10
CA ALA A 15 14.09 3.72 -5.07
C ALA A 15 15.13 3.94 -6.15
N ARG A 16 16.40 3.90 -5.78
CA ARG A 16 17.55 4.09 -6.65
C ARG A 16 18.35 2.82 -6.74
N LYS A 17 18.35 2.16 -7.90
CA LYS A 17 19.08 0.92 -8.20
C LYS A 17 18.94 -0.15 -7.10
N VAL A 18 17.72 -0.30 -6.59
CA VAL A 18 17.45 -1.24 -5.51
C VAL A 18 17.70 -2.66 -5.99
N THR A 19 18.60 -3.35 -5.31
CA THR A 19 18.93 -4.75 -5.54
C THR A 19 18.71 -5.56 -4.27
N ARG A 20 18.08 -6.74 -4.40
CA ARG A 20 17.95 -7.70 -3.31
C ARG A 20 18.36 -9.09 -3.74
N ARG A 21 19.32 -9.66 -3.00
CA ARG A 21 19.87 -11.01 -3.19
C ARG A 21 19.47 -11.91 -2.01
N PHE A 22 19.22 -13.17 -2.31
CA PHE A 22 19.04 -14.24 -1.33
C PHE A 22 20.01 -15.36 -1.70
N GLY A 23 21.17 -15.43 -1.01
CA GLY A 23 22.26 -16.30 -1.43
C GLY A 23 22.68 -16.00 -2.88
N GLY A 24 22.64 -17.00 -3.76
CA GLY A 24 22.95 -16.86 -5.18
C GLY A 24 21.82 -16.28 -6.04
N LEU A 25 20.59 -16.17 -5.51
CA LEU A 25 19.44 -15.66 -6.26
C LEU A 25 19.33 -14.15 -6.17
N VAL A 26 19.28 -13.47 -7.31
CA VAL A 26 18.94 -12.04 -7.41
C VAL A 26 17.44 -11.90 -7.64
N ALA A 27 16.69 -11.56 -6.61
CA ALA A 27 15.23 -11.44 -6.68
C ALA A 27 14.75 -10.07 -7.18
N VAL A 28 15.57 -9.02 -6.99
CA VAL A 28 15.38 -7.66 -7.51
C VAL A 28 16.74 -7.14 -7.91
N ARG A 29 16.86 -6.54 -9.09
CA ARG A 29 18.13 -6.07 -9.67
C ARG A 29 17.99 -4.65 -10.18
N GLU A 30 18.74 -3.74 -9.59
CA GLU A 30 18.90 -2.33 -9.99
C GLU A 30 17.59 -1.62 -10.37
N VAL A 31 16.54 -1.84 -9.56
CA VAL A 31 15.22 -1.26 -9.84
C VAL A 31 15.22 0.21 -9.39
N ASP A 32 14.97 1.11 -10.35
CA ASP A 32 14.62 2.50 -10.12
C ASP A 32 13.10 2.65 -10.13
N PHE A 33 12.55 3.34 -9.11
CA PHE A 33 11.12 3.50 -8.96
C PHE A 33 10.81 4.77 -8.18
N GLU A 34 9.82 5.52 -8.62
CA GLU A 34 9.42 6.77 -7.98
C GLU A 34 7.91 6.86 -7.79
N VAL A 35 7.48 7.58 -6.77
CA VAL A 35 6.08 7.92 -6.54
C VAL A 35 5.99 9.39 -6.14
N GLY A 36 5.30 10.18 -6.93
CA GLY A 36 4.99 11.58 -6.65
C GLY A 36 3.89 11.75 -5.61
N GLN A 37 3.69 12.99 -5.17
CA GLN A 37 2.57 13.33 -4.29
C GLN A 37 1.23 13.09 -5.01
N ARG A 38 0.24 12.54 -4.29
CA ARG A 38 -1.12 12.28 -4.81
C ARG A 38 -1.13 11.42 -6.10
N GLN A 39 -0.06 10.69 -6.35
CA GLN A 39 0.07 9.82 -7.52
C GLN A 39 -0.33 8.40 -7.18
N ILE A 40 -1.02 7.74 -8.10
CA ILE A 40 -1.27 6.29 -8.07
C ILE A 40 -0.32 5.64 -9.05
N VAL A 41 0.60 4.82 -8.54
CA VAL A 41 1.54 4.05 -9.37
C VAL A 41 1.20 2.57 -9.27
N GLY A 42 0.92 1.95 -10.41
CA GLY A 42 0.75 0.51 -10.53
C GLY A 42 2.10 -0.20 -10.62
N LEU A 43 2.24 -1.32 -9.94
CA LEU A 43 3.39 -2.22 -10.07
C LEU A 43 2.90 -3.59 -10.50
N ILE A 44 3.23 -3.98 -11.74
CA ILE A 44 2.80 -5.24 -12.34
C ILE A 44 3.98 -6.11 -12.73
N GLY A 45 3.68 -7.32 -13.14
CA GLY A 45 4.65 -8.28 -13.64
C GLY A 45 4.18 -9.72 -13.40
N PRO A 46 4.76 -10.69 -14.09
CA PRO A 46 4.44 -12.09 -13.88
C PRO A 46 4.70 -12.58 -12.46
N ASN A 47 4.22 -13.79 -12.13
CA ASN A 47 4.56 -14.41 -10.85
C ASN A 47 6.07 -14.68 -10.79
N GLY A 48 6.69 -14.34 -9.66
CA GLY A 48 8.14 -14.42 -9.51
C GLY A 48 8.93 -13.23 -10.07
N ALA A 49 8.27 -12.20 -10.61
CA ALA A 49 8.94 -11.00 -11.15
C ALA A 49 9.62 -10.10 -10.08
N GLY A 50 9.52 -10.44 -8.78
CA GLY A 50 10.19 -9.68 -7.72
C GLY A 50 9.31 -8.61 -7.04
N LYS A 51 8.04 -8.42 -7.44
CA LYS A 51 7.13 -7.39 -6.90
C LYS A 51 7.05 -7.39 -5.36
N THR A 52 6.72 -8.52 -4.77
CA THR A 52 6.61 -8.67 -3.30
C THR A 52 7.94 -8.46 -2.60
N THR A 53 9.05 -8.91 -3.22
CA THR A 53 10.40 -8.66 -2.69
C THR A 53 10.72 -7.18 -2.69
N PHE A 54 10.39 -6.48 -3.77
CA PHE A 54 10.58 -5.03 -3.87
C PHE A 54 9.74 -4.28 -2.82
N PHE A 55 8.46 -4.63 -2.64
CA PHE A 55 7.63 -4.07 -1.56
C PHE A 55 8.21 -4.34 -0.17
N ASN A 56 8.77 -5.52 0.04
CA ASN A 56 9.42 -5.87 1.30
C ASN A 56 10.67 -5.01 1.55
N CYS A 57 11.39 -4.60 0.50
CA CYS A 57 12.50 -3.65 0.62
C CYS A 57 12.01 -2.26 1.02
N ILE A 58 10.91 -1.78 0.43
CA ILE A 58 10.31 -0.48 0.76
C ILE A 58 9.78 -0.45 2.20
N THR A 59 9.20 -1.56 2.67
CA THR A 59 8.55 -1.64 3.99
C THR A 59 9.46 -2.13 5.11
N GLY A 60 10.76 -2.34 4.82
CA GLY A 60 11.76 -2.72 5.83
C GLY A 60 11.68 -4.16 6.33
N LEU A 61 10.86 -5.01 5.68
CA LEU A 61 10.90 -6.46 5.93
C LEU A 61 12.22 -7.07 5.43
N PHE A 62 12.78 -6.51 4.35
CA PHE A 62 14.11 -6.83 3.88
C PHE A 62 14.91 -5.53 3.69
N ALA A 63 16.17 -5.51 4.13
CA ALA A 63 17.07 -4.44 3.70
C ALA A 63 17.49 -4.68 2.24
N PRO A 64 17.55 -3.66 1.37
CA PRO A 64 18.22 -3.77 0.08
C PRO A 64 19.67 -4.30 0.27
N SER A 65 20.13 -5.14 -0.66
CA SER A 65 21.53 -5.55 -0.70
C SER A 65 22.41 -4.44 -1.28
N GLU A 66 21.87 -3.71 -2.26
CA GLU A 66 22.50 -2.56 -2.92
C GLU A 66 21.43 -1.53 -3.27
N GLY A 67 21.83 -0.29 -3.50
CA GLY A 67 20.93 0.81 -3.83
C GLY A 67 20.25 1.41 -2.60
N ASP A 68 19.41 2.39 -2.83
CA ASP A 68 18.78 3.19 -1.79
C ASP A 68 17.28 3.28 -1.95
N VAL A 69 16.57 3.26 -0.83
CA VAL A 69 15.15 3.62 -0.73
C VAL A 69 15.06 4.91 0.08
N LEU A 70 14.48 5.94 -0.53
CA LEU A 70 14.27 7.23 0.11
C LEU A 70 12.77 7.50 0.24
N PHE A 71 12.39 8.04 1.38
CA PHE A 71 11.04 8.49 1.66
C PHE A 71 11.05 9.97 2.07
N ASN A 72 10.39 10.84 1.29
CA ASN A 72 10.50 12.30 1.39
C ASN A 72 11.96 12.76 1.45
N GLY A 73 12.82 12.22 0.57
CA GLY A 73 14.25 12.54 0.49
C GLY A 73 15.13 11.92 1.59
N ARG A 74 14.55 11.25 2.59
CA ARG A 74 15.29 10.60 3.67
C ARG A 74 15.51 9.12 3.37
N ARG A 75 16.75 8.65 3.44
CA ARG A 75 17.09 7.22 3.31
C ARG A 75 16.46 6.40 4.44
N ILE A 76 15.78 5.30 4.07
CA ILE A 76 15.07 4.42 5.00
C ILE A 76 15.60 2.99 5.00
N ASN A 77 16.68 2.68 4.28
CA ASN A 77 17.29 1.36 4.24
C ASN A 77 17.60 0.84 5.66
N GLY A 78 17.24 -0.42 5.92
CA GLY A 78 17.53 -1.09 7.20
C GLY A 78 16.70 -0.61 8.38
N LEU A 79 15.80 0.34 8.20
CA LEU A 79 14.82 0.67 9.24
C LEU A 79 13.81 -0.46 9.40
N PRO A 80 13.43 -0.84 10.64
CA PRO A 80 12.41 -1.86 10.86
C PRO A 80 11.00 -1.33 10.48
N PRO A 81 10.04 -2.23 10.16
CA PRO A 81 8.71 -1.86 9.67
C PRO A 81 7.94 -0.87 10.55
N ASP A 82 8.04 -0.98 11.88
CA ASP A 82 7.39 -0.05 12.81
C ASP A 82 7.91 1.39 12.67
N ARG A 83 9.21 1.57 12.41
CA ARG A 83 9.82 2.88 12.16
C ARG A 83 9.38 3.43 10.81
N ILE A 84 9.30 2.59 9.79
CA ILE A 84 8.83 2.99 8.45
C ILE A 84 7.36 3.40 8.51
N THR A 85 6.51 2.67 9.24
CA THR A 85 5.12 3.06 9.47
C THR A 85 5.02 4.40 10.19
N LYS A 86 5.83 4.65 11.21
CA LYS A 86 5.89 5.95 11.91
C LYS A 86 6.35 7.10 11.01
N LEU A 87 7.17 6.84 10.00
CA LEU A 87 7.55 7.85 9.01
C LEU A 87 6.40 8.20 8.06
N GLY A 88 5.41 7.30 7.89
CA GLY A 88 4.22 7.54 7.08
C GLY A 88 4.05 6.60 5.88
N ILE A 89 4.65 5.42 5.88
CA ILE A 89 4.38 4.37 4.89
C ILE A 89 3.47 3.32 5.54
N ALA A 90 2.27 3.11 5.00
CA ALA A 90 1.39 2.02 5.38
C ALA A 90 1.30 0.97 4.28
N ARG A 91 1.05 -0.29 4.65
CA ARG A 91 0.86 -1.39 3.71
C ARG A 91 -0.32 -2.26 4.12
N THR A 92 -1.12 -2.68 3.14
CA THR A 92 -1.98 -3.85 3.25
C THR A 92 -1.21 -5.10 2.83
N PHE A 93 -1.73 -6.29 3.13
CA PHE A 93 -1.05 -7.54 2.81
C PHE A 93 -1.94 -8.40 1.91
N GLN A 94 -1.32 -9.19 1.04
CA GLN A 94 -2.01 -10.14 0.17
C GLN A 94 -2.93 -11.08 0.99
N ASN A 95 -2.41 -11.64 2.09
CA ASN A 95 -3.22 -12.38 3.05
C ASN A 95 -3.73 -11.43 4.13
N LEU A 96 -5.02 -11.39 4.34
CA LEU A 96 -5.67 -10.57 5.37
C LEU A 96 -5.03 -10.80 6.74
N ARG A 97 -4.51 -9.73 7.33
CA ARG A 97 -3.88 -9.75 8.66
C ARG A 97 -4.74 -9.02 9.69
N LEU A 98 -6.04 -9.28 9.67
CA LEU A 98 -6.96 -8.74 10.67
C LEU A 98 -6.89 -9.56 11.97
N PHE A 99 -7.16 -8.90 13.08
CA PHE A 99 -7.40 -9.57 14.36
C PHE A 99 -8.82 -10.11 14.37
N ALA A 100 -8.98 -11.37 13.99
CA ALA A 100 -10.26 -12.01 13.71
C ALA A 100 -11.27 -11.94 14.88
N ASN A 101 -10.78 -11.99 16.12
CA ASN A 101 -11.57 -11.93 17.35
C ASN A 101 -11.75 -10.51 17.92
N MET A 102 -11.26 -9.48 17.23
CA MET A 102 -11.53 -8.08 17.52
C MET A 102 -12.64 -7.55 16.63
N THR A 103 -13.34 -6.55 17.10
CA THR A 103 -14.35 -5.83 16.31
C THR A 103 -13.67 -5.01 15.19
N ALA A 104 -14.47 -4.53 14.23
CA ALA A 104 -13.96 -3.66 13.18
C ALA A 104 -13.34 -2.39 13.78
N LEU A 105 -13.98 -1.79 14.77
CA LEU A 105 -13.45 -0.61 15.46
C LEU A 105 -12.12 -0.89 16.15
N GLU A 106 -12.01 -1.99 16.90
CA GLU A 106 -10.78 -2.38 17.59
C GLU A 106 -9.63 -2.62 16.61
N ASN A 107 -9.89 -3.23 15.45
CA ASN A 107 -8.88 -3.40 14.39
C ASN A 107 -8.33 -2.05 13.90
N VAL A 108 -9.19 -1.05 13.70
CA VAL A 108 -8.77 0.29 13.27
C VAL A 108 -7.99 0.99 14.39
N LEU A 109 -8.43 0.86 15.65
CA LEU A 109 -7.73 1.42 16.81
C LEU A 109 -6.31 0.87 16.98
N VAL A 110 -6.07 -0.41 16.65
CA VAL A 110 -4.70 -0.98 16.62
C VAL A 110 -3.81 -0.21 15.64
N GLY A 111 -4.33 0.17 14.46
CA GLY A 111 -3.60 1.02 13.51
C GLY A 111 -3.21 2.38 14.11
N ARG A 112 -4.12 3.02 14.87
CA ARG A 112 -3.88 4.30 15.52
C ARG A 112 -2.84 4.24 16.63
N HIS A 113 -2.64 3.07 17.25
CA HIS A 113 -1.65 2.93 18.32
C HIS A 113 -0.21 3.31 17.88
N SER A 114 0.10 3.24 16.59
CA SER A 114 1.38 3.72 16.05
C SER A 114 1.57 5.24 16.18
N ARG A 115 0.48 6.01 16.37
CA ARG A 115 0.45 7.48 16.48
C ARG A 115 0.24 7.99 17.89
N THR A 116 -0.25 7.16 18.82
CA THR A 116 -0.39 7.56 20.22
C THR A 116 0.99 7.66 20.87
N ARG A 117 1.25 8.77 21.55
CA ARG A 117 2.54 9.04 22.21
C ARG A 117 2.68 8.33 23.55
N GLU A 118 1.65 7.64 24.00
CA GLU A 118 1.61 7.09 25.34
C GLU A 118 2.41 5.76 25.41
N GLY A 119 3.52 5.84 26.15
CA GLY A 119 4.27 4.66 26.60
C GLY A 119 3.49 3.90 27.68
N VAL A 120 3.93 2.68 27.99
CA VAL A 120 3.33 1.79 29.01
C VAL A 120 3.08 2.47 30.37
N ILE A 121 3.79 3.56 30.69
CA ILE A 121 3.67 4.29 31.96
C ILE A 121 2.40 5.15 32.02
N SER A 122 1.91 5.69 30.90
CA SER A 122 0.71 6.55 30.88
C SER A 122 -0.60 5.76 30.91
N SER A 123 -0.58 4.49 30.51
CA SER A 123 -1.75 3.60 30.61
C SER A 123 -2.09 3.24 32.07
N VAL A 124 -1.17 3.43 33.03
CA VAL A 124 -1.38 3.17 34.46
C VAL A 124 -2.09 4.37 35.13
N VAL A 125 -1.91 5.60 34.61
CA VAL A 125 -2.56 6.81 35.14
C VAL A 125 -3.59 7.30 34.13
N ARG A 126 -4.85 6.81 34.26
CA ARG A 126 -6.01 7.21 33.41
C ARG A 126 -6.43 8.66 33.66
N GLY A 127 -5.56 9.61 33.34
CA GLY A 127 -5.81 11.05 33.53
C GLY A 127 -6.76 11.65 32.45
N PRO A 128 -7.19 12.92 32.60
CA PRO A 128 -8.07 13.59 31.64
C PRO A 128 -7.49 13.66 30.22
N ARG A 129 -6.17 13.70 30.07
CA ARG A 129 -5.48 13.69 28.76
C ARG A 129 -5.65 12.34 28.07
N PHE A 130 -5.49 11.23 28.79
CA PHE A 130 -5.71 9.87 28.28
C PHE A 130 -7.13 9.71 27.72
N ARG A 131 -8.16 10.13 28.50
CA ARG A 131 -9.56 10.05 28.07
C ARG A 131 -9.84 10.86 26.79
N ARG A 132 -9.25 12.04 26.66
CA ARG A 132 -9.40 12.88 25.44
C ARG A 132 -8.75 12.23 24.23
N GLU A 133 -7.55 11.66 24.38
CA GLU A 133 -6.84 10.97 23.30
C GLU A 133 -7.56 9.68 22.88
N GLU A 134 -8.10 8.94 23.85
CA GLU A 134 -8.92 7.76 23.59
C GLU A 134 -10.21 8.12 22.83
N THR A 135 -10.93 9.17 23.27
CA THR A 135 -12.13 9.66 22.58
C THR A 135 -11.80 10.09 21.15
N HIS A 136 -10.79 10.92 20.97
CA HIS A 136 -10.35 11.35 19.63
C HIS A 136 -9.92 10.18 18.73
N SER A 137 -9.20 9.20 19.30
CA SER A 137 -8.81 8.01 18.56
C SER A 137 -10.02 7.17 18.12
N ARG A 138 -11.03 7.07 18.98
CA ARG A 138 -12.28 6.38 18.67
C ARG A 138 -13.09 7.11 17.60
N GLU A 139 -13.24 8.42 17.72
CA GLU A 139 -13.92 9.25 16.71
C GLU A 139 -13.25 9.10 15.34
N ARG A 140 -11.92 9.23 15.29
CA ARG A 140 -11.17 9.07 14.05
C ARG A 140 -11.29 7.66 13.47
N ALA A 141 -11.32 6.63 14.31
CA ALA A 141 -11.53 5.26 13.85
C ALA A 141 -12.93 5.07 13.25
N MET A 142 -13.96 5.67 13.84
CA MET A 142 -15.33 5.66 13.30
C MET A 142 -15.42 6.38 11.95
N GLU A 143 -14.78 7.55 11.82
CA GLU A 143 -14.69 8.27 10.53
C GLU A 143 -14.02 7.41 9.45
N LEU A 144 -12.94 6.69 9.79
CA LEU A 144 -12.26 5.81 8.83
C LEU A 144 -13.11 4.61 8.44
N LEU A 145 -13.88 4.03 9.37
CA LEU A 145 -14.85 2.97 9.04
C LEU A 145 -15.93 3.50 8.08
N ASP A 146 -16.45 4.69 8.32
CA ASP A 146 -17.40 5.34 7.40
C ASP A 146 -16.76 5.63 6.04
N PHE A 147 -15.53 6.15 6.05
CA PHE A 147 -14.76 6.45 4.84
C PHE A 147 -14.58 5.23 3.94
N VAL A 148 -14.29 4.05 4.51
CA VAL A 148 -14.16 2.81 3.71
C VAL A 148 -15.50 2.11 3.45
N GLY A 149 -16.63 2.68 3.87
CA GLY A 149 -17.97 2.13 3.65
C GLY A 149 -18.35 0.99 4.60
N LEU A 150 -17.86 1.04 5.85
CA LEU A 150 -18.19 0.10 6.92
C LEU A 150 -19.03 0.76 8.03
N ARG A 151 -19.79 1.81 7.71
CA ARG A 151 -20.71 2.47 8.63
C ARG A 151 -21.66 1.46 9.27
N GLY A 152 -21.79 1.49 10.61
CA GLY A 152 -22.68 0.62 11.37
C GLY A 152 -22.15 -0.81 11.58
N LYS A 153 -20.91 -1.10 11.17
CA LYS A 153 -20.24 -2.41 11.40
C LYS A 153 -19.14 -2.34 12.45
N ASP A 154 -19.03 -1.23 13.16
CA ASP A 154 -18.00 -0.97 14.15
C ASP A 154 -17.94 -2.02 15.27
N GLY A 155 -19.11 -2.54 15.70
CA GLY A 155 -19.24 -3.60 16.70
C GLY A 155 -19.12 -5.02 16.17
N GLU A 156 -19.10 -5.24 14.85
CA GLU A 156 -18.98 -6.59 14.27
C GLU A 156 -17.56 -7.13 14.43
N LEU A 157 -17.45 -8.42 14.81
CA LEU A 157 -16.16 -9.12 14.82
C LEU A 157 -15.61 -9.25 13.40
N ALA A 158 -14.31 -8.98 13.22
CA ALA A 158 -13.69 -9.02 11.90
C ALA A 158 -13.92 -10.35 11.15
N ARG A 159 -13.93 -11.48 11.86
CA ARG A 159 -14.21 -12.80 11.27
C ARG A 159 -15.64 -12.96 10.71
N ASN A 160 -16.58 -12.13 11.12
CA ASN A 160 -17.99 -12.20 10.69
C ASN A 160 -18.26 -11.31 9.47
N LEU A 161 -17.31 -10.46 9.10
CA LEU A 161 -17.40 -9.58 7.93
C LEU A 161 -17.29 -10.40 6.62
N SER A 162 -17.92 -9.90 5.55
CA SER A 162 -17.67 -10.42 4.21
C SER A 162 -16.20 -10.22 3.82
N TYR A 163 -15.71 -11.01 2.85
CA TYR A 163 -14.32 -10.86 2.39
C TYR A 163 -14.01 -9.44 1.88
N GLY A 164 -14.92 -8.83 1.11
CA GLY A 164 -14.78 -7.45 0.66
C GLY A 164 -14.79 -6.44 1.81
N ASP A 165 -15.57 -6.69 2.87
CA ASP A 165 -15.55 -5.85 4.08
C ASP A 165 -14.26 -6.00 4.86
N MET A 166 -13.71 -7.22 4.95
CA MET A 166 -12.41 -7.45 5.58
C MET A 166 -11.29 -6.69 4.85
N ARG A 167 -11.30 -6.67 3.51
CA ARG A 167 -10.34 -5.89 2.71
C ARG A 167 -10.48 -4.40 2.97
N ARG A 168 -11.72 -3.87 3.04
CA ARG A 168 -11.96 -2.48 3.40
C ARG A 168 -11.51 -2.14 4.81
N LEU A 169 -11.73 -3.05 5.76
CA LEU A 169 -11.25 -2.90 7.13
C LEU A 169 -9.72 -2.87 7.22
N GLU A 170 -9.02 -3.69 6.42
CA GLU A 170 -7.56 -3.66 6.34
C GLU A 170 -7.05 -2.32 5.83
N ILE A 171 -7.71 -1.74 4.81
CA ILE A 171 -7.41 -0.39 4.32
C ILE A 171 -7.68 0.66 5.42
N ALA A 172 -8.82 0.59 6.13
CA ALA A 172 -9.12 1.50 7.24
C ALA A 172 -8.04 1.45 8.32
N ARG A 173 -7.57 0.26 8.69
CA ARG A 173 -6.48 0.08 9.65
C ARG A 173 -5.17 0.65 9.15
N ALA A 174 -4.85 0.51 7.86
CA ALA A 174 -3.68 1.12 7.25
C ALA A 174 -3.77 2.65 7.29
N LEU A 175 -4.92 3.24 6.92
CA LEU A 175 -5.17 4.68 6.96
C LEU A 175 -5.13 5.24 8.39
N ALA A 176 -5.49 4.44 9.38
CA ALA A 176 -5.43 4.84 10.80
C ALA A 176 -4.00 5.16 11.28
N THR A 177 -2.97 4.70 10.59
CA THR A 177 -1.58 5.10 10.82
C THR A 177 -1.25 6.49 10.29
N GLU A 178 -2.21 7.23 9.72
CA GLU A 178 -2.04 8.56 9.09
C GLU A 178 -0.86 8.60 8.13
N PRO A 179 -0.88 7.75 7.08
CA PRO A 179 0.23 7.63 6.15
C PRO A 179 0.29 8.80 5.17
N LYS A 180 1.45 8.97 4.54
CA LYS A 180 1.63 9.80 3.32
C LYS A 180 1.66 8.93 2.06
N LEU A 181 2.01 7.67 2.22
CA LEU A 181 2.06 6.65 1.17
C LEU A 181 1.38 5.38 1.63
N VAL A 182 0.47 4.86 0.82
CA VAL A 182 -0.18 3.57 1.04
C VAL A 182 0.26 2.58 -0.04
N LEU A 183 0.73 1.42 0.39
CA LEU A 183 1.07 0.29 -0.47
C LEU A 183 -0.09 -0.72 -0.40
N LEU A 184 -0.80 -0.92 -1.51
CA LEU A 184 -1.91 -1.86 -1.63
C LEU A 184 -1.42 -3.12 -2.36
N ASP A 185 -1.52 -4.26 -1.70
CA ASP A 185 -1.05 -5.55 -2.22
C ASP A 185 -2.27 -6.41 -2.55
N GLU A 186 -2.59 -6.50 -3.85
CA GLU A 186 -3.75 -7.21 -4.41
C GLU A 186 -5.08 -6.83 -3.72
N PRO A 187 -5.45 -5.54 -3.71
CA PRO A 187 -6.63 -5.08 -2.97
C PRO A 187 -7.94 -5.65 -3.49
N THR A 188 -8.00 -6.13 -4.74
CA THR A 188 -9.23 -6.66 -5.36
C THR A 188 -9.27 -8.19 -5.44
N ALA A 189 -8.25 -8.89 -4.91
CA ALA A 189 -8.23 -10.35 -4.94
C ALA A 189 -9.52 -10.95 -4.34
N GLY A 190 -10.17 -11.85 -5.10
CA GLY A 190 -11.40 -12.52 -4.67
C GLY A 190 -12.68 -11.67 -4.69
N MET A 191 -12.62 -10.45 -5.21
CA MET A 191 -13.78 -9.56 -5.35
C MET A 191 -14.56 -9.82 -6.64
N ASN A 192 -15.88 -9.63 -6.57
CA ASN A 192 -16.72 -9.59 -7.75
C ASN A 192 -16.58 -8.23 -8.48
N PRO A 193 -17.08 -8.08 -9.74
CA PRO A 193 -16.92 -6.85 -10.50
C PRO A 193 -17.48 -5.58 -9.83
N GLN A 194 -18.56 -5.71 -9.04
CA GLN A 194 -19.14 -4.57 -8.32
C GLN A 194 -18.26 -4.15 -7.13
N GLU A 195 -17.70 -5.12 -6.42
CA GLU A 195 -16.74 -4.87 -5.33
C GLU A 195 -15.44 -4.26 -5.86
N THR A 196 -14.94 -4.76 -7.01
CA THR A 196 -13.78 -4.18 -7.70
C THR A 196 -14.02 -2.72 -8.09
N ALA A 197 -15.20 -2.39 -8.61
CA ALA A 197 -15.54 -1.00 -8.93
C ALA A 197 -15.54 -0.10 -7.69
N ARG A 198 -16.12 -0.57 -6.58
CA ARG A 198 -16.10 0.15 -5.29
C ARG A 198 -14.68 0.30 -4.73
N ALA A 199 -13.82 -0.72 -4.92
CA ALA A 199 -12.42 -0.63 -4.54
C ALA A 199 -11.69 0.44 -5.36
N ALA A 200 -11.97 0.55 -6.66
CA ALA A 200 -11.42 1.60 -7.52
C ALA A 200 -11.83 3.01 -7.02
N GLU A 201 -13.12 3.20 -6.71
CA GLU A 201 -13.62 4.45 -6.13
C GLU A 201 -12.94 4.77 -4.80
N LEU A 202 -12.76 3.78 -3.93
CA LEU A 202 -12.09 3.95 -2.64
C LEU A 202 -10.63 4.39 -2.83
N VAL A 203 -9.88 3.76 -3.76
CA VAL A 203 -8.50 4.16 -4.07
C VAL A 203 -8.43 5.60 -4.56
N GLN A 204 -9.36 6.03 -5.43
CA GLN A 204 -9.42 7.42 -5.89
C GLN A 204 -9.76 8.38 -4.73
N ARG A 205 -10.66 8.01 -3.82
CA ARG A 205 -10.96 8.82 -2.64
C ARG A 205 -9.74 8.96 -1.73
N ILE A 206 -8.97 7.89 -1.50
CA ILE A 206 -7.71 7.93 -0.73
C ILE A 206 -6.72 8.91 -1.38
N ARG A 207 -6.60 8.91 -2.70
CA ARG A 207 -5.79 9.89 -3.44
C ARG A 207 -6.26 11.33 -3.21
N LEU A 208 -7.57 11.57 -3.22
CA LEU A 208 -8.16 12.90 -3.00
C LEU A 208 -7.88 13.44 -1.58
N GLU A 209 -7.71 12.55 -0.60
CA GLU A 209 -7.22 12.92 0.75
C GLU A 209 -5.73 13.35 0.75
N GLY A 210 -5.08 13.36 -0.41
CA GLY A 210 -3.70 13.83 -0.55
C GLY A 210 -2.62 12.74 -0.46
N LEU A 211 -3.00 11.47 -0.38
CA LEU A 211 -2.06 10.36 -0.22
C LEU A 211 -1.47 9.93 -1.58
N ALA A 212 -0.21 9.52 -1.55
CA ALA A 212 0.39 8.75 -2.63
C ALA A 212 0.04 7.26 -2.47
N ILE A 213 -0.10 6.54 -3.58
CA ILE A 213 -0.53 5.14 -3.54
C ILE A 213 0.32 4.33 -4.51
N VAL A 214 0.79 3.16 -4.07
CA VAL A 214 1.33 2.11 -4.95
C VAL A 214 0.42 0.91 -4.86
N VAL A 215 0.06 0.36 -6.00
CA VAL A 215 -0.82 -0.81 -6.09
C VAL A 215 -0.11 -1.93 -6.83
N ILE A 216 0.02 -3.10 -6.18
CA ILE A 216 0.34 -4.35 -6.87
C ILE A 216 -0.99 -5.02 -7.22
N GLU A 217 -1.17 -5.38 -8.48
CA GLU A 217 -2.35 -6.09 -8.95
C GLU A 217 -2.05 -6.91 -10.20
N HIS A 218 -2.87 -7.94 -10.42
CA HIS A 218 -2.90 -8.69 -11.66
C HIS A 218 -4.21 -8.50 -12.43
N ASP A 219 -5.21 -7.89 -11.85
CA ASP A 219 -6.35 -7.36 -12.61
C ASP A 219 -5.92 -6.11 -13.38
N MET A 220 -5.53 -6.34 -14.63
CA MET A 220 -5.05 -5.29 -15.54
C MET A 220 -6.12 -4.22 -15.77
N LYS A 221 -7.40 -4.61 -15.83
CA LYS A 221 -8.49 -3.66 -16.06
C LYS A 221 -8.65 -2.70 -14.88
N PHE A 222 -8.63 -3.22 -13.67
CA PHE A 222 -8.65 -2.42 -12.46
C PHE A 222 -7.44 -1.48 -12.39
N LEU A 223 -6.23 -2.04 -12.48
CA LEU A 223 -5.00 -1.28 -12.30
C LEU A 223 -4.85 -0.16 -13.33
N MET A 224 -5.09 -0.48 -14.62
CA MET A 224 -4.98 0.51 -15.70
C MET A 224 -6.06 1.60 -15.62
N GLY A 225 -7.20 1.28 -14.99
CA GLY A 225 -8.28 2.24 -14.78
C GLY A 225 -8.04 3.27 -13.69
N ILE A 226 -7.15 2.97 -12.73
CA ILE A 226 -6.90 3.84 -11.57
C ILE A 226 -5.53 4.51 -11.57
N SER A 227 -4.53 3.95 -12.26
CA SER A 227 -3.13 4.38 -12.18
C SER A 227 -2.82 5.56 -13.08
N ASP A 228 -2.00 6.48 -12.59
CA ASP A 228 -1.41 7.56 -13.40
C ASP A 228 -0.19 7.05 -14.20
N ARG A 229 0.56 6.10 -13.61
CA ARG A 229 1.74 5.47 -14.18
C ARG A 229 1.81 4.02 -13.75
N VAL A 230 2.35 3.18 -14.61
CA VAL A 230 2.54 1.74 -14.36
C VAL A 230 3.98 1.39 -14.60
N THR A 231 4.57 0.68 -13.65
CA THR A 231 5.90 0.06 -13.73
C THR A 231 5.74 -1.45 -13.87
N VAL A 232 6.44 -2.02 -14.82
CA VAL A 232 6.44 -3.47 -15.08
C VAL A 232 7.75 -4.06 -14.62
N LEU A 233 7.68 -5.05 -13.74
CA LEU A 233 8.84 -5.89 -13.39
C LEU A 233 8.77 -7.23 -14.11
N ASP A 234 9.90 -7.70 -14.58
CA ASP A 234 10.10 -9.08 -15.00
C ASP A 234 11.49 -9.57 -14.59
N HIS A 235 11.59 -10.81 -14.09
CA HIS A 235 12.84 -11.40 -13.59
C HIS A 235 13.66 -10.52 -12.65
N GLY A 236 12.98 -9.71 -11.82
CA GLY A 236 13.60 -8.81 -10.85
C GLY A 236 14.06 -7.47 -11.41
N GLU A 237 13.88 -7.21 -12.70
CA GLU A 237 14.29 -5.97 -13.38
C GLU A 237 13.08 -5.15 -13.84
N LYS A 238 13.28 -3.84 -14.00
CA LYS A 238 12.25 -2.97 -14.60
C LYS A 238 12.24 -3.17 -16.12
N LEU A 239 11.17 -3.80 -16.62
CA LEU A 239 10.98 -4.10 -18.03
C LEU A 239 10.46 -2.87 -18.80
N ALA A 240 9.48 -2.17 -18.23
CA ALA A 240 8.84 -1.00 -18.83
C ALA A 240 8.27 -0.08 -17.76
N GLU A 241 8.07 1.19 -18.12
CA GLU A 241 7.38 2.18 -17.30
C GLU A 241 6.74 3.22 -18.20
N GLY A 242 5.49 3.61 -17.90
CA GLY A 242 4.79 4.60 -18.69
C GLY A 242 3.35 4.78 -18.23
N ARG A 243 2.58 5.52 -19.02
CA ARG A 243 1.13 5.63 -18.83
C ARG A 243 0.47 4.26 -19.09
N PRO A 244 -0.69 3.97 -18.47
CA PRO A 244 -1.38 2.70 -18.65
C PRO A 244 -1.53 2.28 -20.11
N GLN A 245 -1.93 3.21 -21.00
CA GLN A 245 -2.14 2.93 -22.42
C GLN A 245 -0.83 2.62 -23.20
N GLU A 246 0.29 3.19 -22.77
CA GLU A 246 1.61 2.95 -23.36
C GLU A 246 2.10 1.55 -22.97
N VAL A 247 2.02 1.24 -21.67
CA VAL A 247 2.44 -0.06 -21.13
C VAL A 247 1.62 -1.22 -21.71
N GLN A 248 0.29 -1.03 -21.90
CA GLN A 248 -0.57 -2.06 -22.51
C GLN A 248 -0.19 -2.40 -23.95
N ARG A 249 0.46 -1.47 -24.66
CA ARG A 249 0.84 -1.66 -26.09
C ARG A 249 2.32 -1.99 -26.26
N ASP A 250 3.09 -2.01 -25.18
CA ASP A 250 4.52 -2.32 -25.26
C ASP A 250 4.70 -3.80 -25.62
N PRO A 251 5.37 -4.10 -26.77
CA PRO A 251 5.60 -5.48 -27.20
C PRO A 251 6.34 -6.33 -26.17
N LYS A 252 7.29 -5.74 -25.43
CA LYS A 252 8.05 -6.44 -24.38
C LYS A 252 7.14 -6.87 -23.23
N VAL A 253 6.19 -5.99 -22.84
CA VAL A 253 5.22 -6.30 -21.80
C VAL A 253 4.27 -7.39 -22.25
N ILE A 254 3.77 -7.30 -23.49
CA ILE A 254 2.90 -8.33 -24.08
C ILE A 254 3.62 -9.69 -24.10
N GLU A 255 4.87 -9.74 -24.54
CA GLU A 255 5.69 -10.96 -24.58
C GLU A 255 5.90 -11.56 -23.18
N ALA A 256 6.23 -10.75 -22.18
CA ALA A 256 6.43 -11.20 -20.80
C ALA A 256 5.19 -11.86 -20.19
N TYR A 257 4.00 -11.47 -20.62
CA TYR A 257 2.74 -12.05 -20.16
C TYR A 257 2.26 -13.22 -21.02
N LEU A 258 2.45 -13.17 -22.36
CA LEU A 258 2.02 -14.21 -23.30
C LEU A 258 3.02 -15.36 -23.39
N GLY A 259 4.32 -15.10 -23.25
CA GLY A 259 5.36 -16.14 -23.31
C GLY A 259 5.26 -17.20 -22.20
N LYS A 260 4.52 -16.93 -21.14
CA LYS A 260 4.24 -17.89 -20.06
C LYS A 260 2.91 -18.65 -20.22
N ALA A 261 2.06 -18.27 -21.16
CA ALA A 261 0.82 -19.00 -21.46
C ALA A 261 1.05 -20.17 -22.44
N ALA A 262 2.24 -20.28 -23.02
CA ALA A 262 2.60 -21.28 -24.03
C ALA A 262 3.62 -22.33 -23.53
N SER A 263 3.95 -22.35 -22.23
CA SER A 263 4.88 -23.35 -21.65
C SER A 263 4.17 -24.11 -20.44
#